data_d47bcc4163a58fbcde178dea30707c26
#
_entry.id   d47bcc4163a58fbcde178dea30707c26
#
_cell.length_a   1.000
_cell.length_b   1.000
_cell.length_c   1.000
_cell.angle_alpha   90.00
_cell.angle_beta   90.00
_cell.angle_gamma   90.00
#
_symmetry.space_group_name_H-M   'P 1'
#
loop_
_entity.id
_entity.type
_entity.pdbx_description
1 polymer ?
#
loop_
_entity_poly.entity_id
_entity_poly.type
_entity_poly.pdbx_seq_one_letter_code
_entity_poly.pdbx_strand_id
1 'polypeptide(L)'
;MRVTRKNKNNESTLPLTISAQDGLIDQNDFFNKQVASRDVTGYFLVKNGEFAYNKSYSNGYPWGAIKRLDKYDMGVLSTLYIVFRPTEINSQFLVSYYDTTRWYREVSKNAAEGARNHGLLNIAPTDFFNTLLVVPKIVDEQEKIGSFFKQMDNTIALHQRKLDLLKEQKKGYLQKMFPKNGEKVPELRFAGFADDWEERKLSDVANHKGGTAIEKYFDKDGVYKVISIGSYGLNSQYVDQNIRAISNEITDGRVVNSGELTMVLNDKTANGTIIGRSLLVEQDNEYVINQRTEIISPKETFDSNFAYTILNGSFREKVKRIVQGGTQIYVNYPAVSNLNLELPKIEEQQKIGSFFKQIDETIALHQRKLDLLKEQKKGFLQKMFV
;
A
#
# COMPACT_ATOMS: atom_id res chain seq x y z
N MET A 1 -35.80 6.91 9.49
CA MET A 1 -36.74 6.04 10.25
C MET A 1 -35.98 4.82 10.76
N ARG A 2 -36.16 4.48 12.05
CA ARG A 2 -35.55 3.28 12.64
C ARG A 2 -36.11 2.01 12.00
N VAL A 3 -35.26 1.04 11.70
CA VAL A 3 -35.65 -0.29 11.24
C VAL A 3 -35.53 -1.27 12.41
N THR A 4 -36.65 -1.87 12.79
CA THR A 4 -36.71 -2.87 13.88
C THR A 4 -37.18 -4.24 13.36
N ARG A 5 -37.25 -4.39 12.03
CA ARG A 5 -37.70 -5.62 11.37
C ARG A 5 -36.77 -6.78 11.74
N LYS A 6 -37.32 -7.81 12.34
CA LYS A 6 -36.63 -9.06 12.68
C LYS A 6 -36.67 -10.04 11.52
N ASN A 7 -35.68 -10.89 11.44
CA ASN A 7 -35.58 -11.97 10.45
C ASN A 7 -36.44 -13.20 10.80
N LYS A 8 -37.69 -12.98 11.29
CA LYS A 8 -38.55 -14.02 11.87
C LYS A 8 -38.80 -15.22 10.94
N ASN A 9 -38.89 -14.96 9.64
CA ASN A 9 -39.16 -15.98 8.64
C ASN A 9 -37.84 -16.53 8.01
N ASN A 10 -36.70 -16.24 8.60
CA ASN A 10 -35.38 -16.60 8.08
C ASN A 10 -35.17 -16.20 6.61
N GLU A 11 -35.62 -14.97 6.27
CA GLU A 11 -35.54 -14.41 4.92
C GLU A 11 -34.08 -14.26 4.42
N SER A 12 -33.14 -14.14 5.34
CA SER A 12 -31.71 -14.16 5.04
C SER A 12 -30.92 -14.88 6.12
N THR A 13 -29.93 -15.65 5.68
CA THR A 13 -28.93 -16.30 6.56
C THR A 13 -27.56 -15.65 6.48
N LEU A 14 -27.42 -14.54 5.73
CA LEU A 14 -26.19 -13.82 5.53
C LEU A 14 -25.89 -12.89 6.73
N PRO A 15 -24.97 -13.23 7.64
CA PRO A 15 -24.62 -12.35 8.74
C PRO A 15 -23.71 -11.24 8.24
N LEU A 16 -24.05 -10.01 8.55
CA LEU A 16 -23.30 -8.83 8.15
C LEU A 16 -22.49 -8.26 9.32
N THR A 17 -21.39 -7.59 8.98
CA THR A 17 -20.64 -6.71 9.87
C THR A 17 -20.29 -5.41 9.16
N ILE A 18 -19.92 -4.37 9.91
CA ILE A 18 -19.41 -3.12 9.35
C ILE A 18 -17.88 -3.17 9.35
N SER A 19 -17.29 -3.23 8.15
CA SER A 19 -15.93 -2.75 7.89
C SER A 19 -15.99 -1.24 7.66
N ALA A 20 -15.13 -0.51 8.33
CA ALA A 20 -15.04 0.94 8.13
C ALA A 20 -14.60 1.31 6.71
N GLN A 21 -13.84 0.42 6.06
CA GLN A 21 -13.32 0.61 4.70
C GLN A 21 -14.25 0.03 3.63
N ASP A 22 -14.79 -1.17 3.85
CA ASP A 22 -15.51 -1.95 2.83
C ASP A 22 -17.05 -1.85 2.95
N GLY A 23 -17.56 -1.17 3.98
CA GLY A 23 -18.99 -1.01 4.24
C GLY A 23 -19.60 -2.20 4.97
N LEU A 24 -20.86 -2.53 4.66
CA LEU A 24 -21.53 -3.71 5.17
C LEU A 24 -21.14 -4.93 4.33
N ILE A 25 -20.49 -5.88 4.96
CA ILE A 25 -19.89 -7.07 4.33
C ILE A 25 -20.25 -8.34 5.09
N ASP A 26 -20.07 -9.50 4.44
CA ASP A 26 -20.23 -10.80 5.08
C ASP A 26 -19.31 -10.91 6.30
N GLN A 27 -19.90 -11.23 7.45
CA GLN A 27 -19.19 -11.33 8.71
C GLN A 27 -18.24 -12.53 8.74
N ASN A 28 -18.62 -13.65 8.10
CA ASN A 28 -17.79 -14.85 8.08
C ASN A 28 -16.54 -14.65 7.23
N ASP A 29 -16.68 -13.99 6.07
CA ASP A 29 -15.56 -13.65 5.20
C ASP A 29 -14.60 -12.67 5.90
N PHE A 30 -15.15 -11.65 6.59
CA PHE A 30 -14.34 -10.64 7.28
C PHE A 30 -13.49 -11.21 8.41
N PHE A 31 -14.08 -12.11 9.22
CA PHE A 31 -13.38 -12.72 10.36
C PHE A 31 -12.71 -14.06 10.04
N ASN A 32 -12.86 -14.56 8.81
CA ASN A 32 -12.43 -15.90 8.38
C ASN A 32 -12.90 -17.02 9.34
N LYS A 33 -14.08 -16.84 9.93
CA LYS A 33 -14.73 -17.80 10.84
C LYS A 33 -16.20 -17.44 11.07
N GLN A 34 -17.02 -18.42 11.44
CA GLN A 34 -18.39 -18.16 11.87
C GLN A 34 -18.40 -17.48 13.24
N VAL A 35 -18.94 -16.25 13.31
CA VAL A 35 -19.10 -15.44 14.53
C VAL A 35 -20.56 -15.34 14.94
N ALA A 36 -21.46 -15.23 13.96
CA ALA A 36 -22.91 -15.14 14.21
C ALA A 36 -23.46 -16.44 14.81
N SER A 37 -24.55 -16.30 15.58
CA SER A 37 -25.33 -17.45 16.02
C SER A 37 -25.83 -18.27 14.82
N ARG A 38 -25.99 -19.59 15.00
CA ARG A 38 -26.66 -20.46 14.00
C ARG A 38 -28.10 -20.02 13.75
N ASP A 39 -28.80 -19.61 14.81
CA ASP A 39 -30.12 -19.00 14.72
C ASP A 39 -30.01 -17.48 14.66
N VAL A 40 -30.34 -16.90 13.51
CA VAL A 40 -30.33 -15.46 13.24
C VAL A 40 -31.78 -14.89 13.15
N THR A 41 -32.78 -15.60 13.53
CA THR A 41 -34.19 -15.13 13.50
C THR A 41 -34.44 -13.94 14.42
N GLY A 42 -33.67 -13.85 15.51
CA GLY A 42 -33.68 -12.71 16.43
C GLY A 42 -32.90 -11.47 15.94
N TYR A 43 -32.16 -11.55 14.85
CA TYR A 43 -31.37 -10.45 14.28
C TYR A 43 -32.25 -9.47 13.51
N PHE A 44 -31.75 -8.27 13.26
CA PHE A 44 -32.42 -7.33 12.35
C PHE A 44 -32.20 -7.77 10.90
N LEU A 45 -33.28 -7.83 10.13
CA LEU A 45 -33.22 -7.98 8.68
C LEU A 45 -32.96 -6.61 8.06
N VAL A 46 -31.86 -6.49 7.33
CA VAL A 46 -31.41 -5.26 6.66
C VAL A 46 -31.50 -5.45 5.16
N LYS A 47 -32.08 -4.50 4.46
CA LYS A 47 -32.26 -4.51 3.00
C LYS A 47 -31.29 -3.52 2.34
N ASN A 48 -31.00 -3.74 1.07
CA ASN A 48 -30.21 -2.82 0.25
C ASN A 48 -30.70 -1.37 0.42
N GLY A 49 -29.78 -0.43 0.52
CA GLY A 49 -30.06 1.00 0.74
C GLY A 49 -30.32 1.39 2.21
N GLU A 50 -30.48 0.44 3.13
CA GLU A 50 -30.61 0.71 4.56
C GLU A 50 -29.21 0.86 5.21
N PHE A 51 -29.16 1.69 6.26
CA PHE A 51 -27.94 1.99 6.99
C PHE A 51 -27.87 1.21 8.30
N ALA A 52 -26.64 0.96 8.73
CA ALA A 52 -26.36 0.44 10.06
C ALA A 52 -25.27 1.26 10.75
N TYR A 53 -25.44 1.49 12.05
CA TYR A 53 -24.45 2.09 12.92
C TYR A 53 -23.87 1.05 13.86
N ASN A 54 -22.59 0.82 13.75
CA ASN A 54 -21.80 0.06 14.72
C ASN A 54 -21.23 1.02 15.77
N LYS A 55 -21.64 0.85 17.02
CA LYS A 55 -21.21 1.68 18.15
C LYS A 55 -19.84 1.30 18.72
N SER A 56 -19.19 0.28 18.16
CA SER A 56 -17.89 -0.20 18.65
C SER A 56 -16.77 0.78 18.27
N TYR A 57 -15.88 1.01 19.22
CA TYR A 57 -14.63 1.69 18.96
C TYR A 57 -13.74 0.84 18.03
N SER A 58 -13.12 1.47 17.06
CA SER A 58 -12.02 0.90 16.29
C SER A 58 -10.96 1.97 15.96
N ASN A 59 -9.75 1.56 15.62
CA ASN A 59 -8.69 2.50 15.29
C ASN A 59 -9.11 3.38 14.11
N GLY A 60 -9.00 4.72 14.27
CA GLY A 60 -9.48 5.70 13.30
C GLY A 60 -10.99 6.00 13.35
N TYR A 61 -11.78 5.25 14.14
CA TYR A 61 -13.25 5.41 14.28
C TYR A 61 -13.67 5.49 15.76
N PRO A 62 -13.32 6.57 16.47
CA PRO A 62 -13.53 6.66 17.92
C PRO A 62 -15.02 6.70 18.30
N TRP A 63 -15.91 7.06 17.40
CA TRP A 63 -17.36 7.13 17.59
C TRP A 63 -18.12 6.03 16.84
N GLY A 64 -17.40 4.94 16.42
CA GLY A 64 -17.95 3.87 15.62
C GLY A 64 -18.08 4.24 14.14
N ALA A 65 -18.81 3.43 13.37
CA ALA A 65 -18.96 3.62 11.93
C ALA A 65 -20.42 3.45 11.50
N ILE A 66 -20.85 4.28 10.56
CA ILE A 66 -22.18 4.22 9.94
C ILE A 66 -21.97 3.92 8.46
N LYS A 67 -22.58 2.83 7.97
CA LYS A 67 -22.46 2.40 6.57
C LYS A 67 -23.82 1.95 6.03
N ARG A 68 -24.00 2.07 4.70
CA ARG A 68 -25.17 1.62 3.97
C ARG A 68 -24.92 0.22 3.39
N LEU A 69 -25.97 -0.60 3.31
CA LEU A 69 -25.93 -1.89 2.62
C LEU A 69 -26.05 -1.66 1.11
N ASP A 70 -24.94 -1.83 0.39
CA ASP A 70 -24.88 -1.65 -1.06
C ASP A 70 -24.49 -2.94 -1.81
N LYS A 71 -23.80 -3.87 -1.13
CA LYS A 71 -23.23 -5.07 -1.78
C LYS A 71 -24.21 -6.24 -1.95
N TYR A 72 -25.22 -6.33 -1.09
CA TYR A 72 -26.16 -7.45 -1.04
C TYR A 72 -27.60 -6.93 -1.06
N ASP A 73 -28.53 -7.74 -1.54
CA ASP A 73 -29.96 -7.38 -1.53
C ASP A 73 -30.51 -7.30 -0.11
N MET A 74 -30.04 -8.21 0.75
CA MET A 74 -30.39 -8.23 2.16
C MET A 74 -29.38 -9.04 2.97
N GLY A 75 -29.39 -8.82 4.28
CA GLY A 75 -28.59 -9.58 5.23
C GLY A 75 -29.10 -9.36 6.66
N VAL A 76 -28.45 -9.96 7.63
CA VAL A 76 -28.84 -9.86 9.03
C VAL A 76 -27.77 -9.22 9.88
N LEU A 77 -28.17 -8.37 10.82
CA LEU A 77 -27.30 -7.71 11.79
C LEU A 77 -27.76 -7.99 13.22
N SER A 78 -26.80 -8.21 14.10
CA SER A 78 -27.04 -8.32 15.54
C SER A 78 -27.81 -7.11 16.07
N THR A 79 -28.57 -7.29 17.15
CA THR A 79 -29.33 -6.22 17.82
C THR A 79 -28.46 -5.16 18.49
N LEU A 80 -27.14 -5.35 18.53
CA LEU A 80 -26.17 -4.36 18.98
C LEU A 80 -26.04 -3.16 18.02
N TYR A 81 -26.42 -3.35 16.75
CA TYR A 81 -26.43 -2.29 15.74
C TYR A 81 -27.70 -1.45 15.82
N ILE A 82 -27.59 -0.18 15.41
CA ILE A 82 -28.76 0.65 15.11
C ILE A 82 -28.97 0.63 13.61
N VAL A 83 -30.08 0.04 13.16
CA VAL A 83 -30.41 -0.05 11.73
C VAL A 83 -31.46 1.02 11.40
N PHE A 84 -31.27 1.75 10.29
CA PHE A 84 -32.19 2.81 9.88
C PHE A 84 -32.25 3.00 8.37
N ARG A 85 -33.34 3.63 7.93
CA ARG A 85 -33.59 4.03 6.55
C ARG A 85 -33.84 5.53 6.48
N PRO A 86 -33.19 6.28 5.58
CA PRO A 86 -33.51 7.69 5.34
C PRO A 86 -34.92 7.82 4.77
N THR A 87 -35.64 8.92 5.09
CA THR A 87 -37.02 9.16 4.62
C THR A 87 -37.14 10.48 3.86
N GLU A 88 -36.42 11.51 4.24
CA GLU A 88 -36.57 12.87 3.68
C GLU A 88 -35.20 13.47 3.31
N ILE A 89 -34.21 12.63 3.14
CA ILE A 89 -32.85 13.01 2.81
C ILE A 89 -32.30 12.08 1.74
N ASN A 90 -31.53 12.63 0.80
CA ASN A 90 -30.88 11.82 -0.23
C ASN A 90 -29.93 10.79 0.40
N SER A 91 -30.15 9.50 0.08
CA SER A 91 -29.40 8.40 0.66
C SER A 91 -27.90 8.44 0.31
N GLN A 92 -27.56 8.88 -0.91
CA GLN A 92 -26.16 8.98 -1.32
C GLN A 92 -25.43 10.15 -0.66
N PHE A 93 -26.14 11.27 -0.42
CA PHE A 93 -25.64 12.35 0.40
C PHE A 93 -25.29 11.87 1.82
N LEU A 94 -26.17 11.09 2.44
CA LEU A 94 -25.92 10.54 3.78
C LEU A 94 -24.71 9.63 3.84
N VAL A 95 -24.45 8.82 2.80
CA VAL A 95 -23.21 8.03 2.72
C VAL A 95 -22.00 8.97 2.85
N SER A 96 -21.97 10.05 2.07
CA SER A 96 -20.88 11.02 2.09
C SER A 96 -20.80 11.82 3.41
N TYR A 97 -21.97 12.18 3.99
CA TYR A 97 -22.03 12.87 5.28
C TYR A 97 -21.40 12.03 6.40
N TYR A 98 -21.73 10.74 6.45
CA TYR A 98 -21.19 9.83 7.48
C TYR A 98 -19.73 9.41 7.24
N ASP A 99 -19.15 9.70 6.09
CA ASP A 99 -17.70 9.61 5.85
C ASP A 99 -16.93 10.82 6.46
N THR A 100 -17.64 11.88 6.90
CA THR A 100 -17.05 13.01 7.64
C THR A 100 -16.97 12.72 9.14
N THR A 101 -16.31 13.62 9.90
CA THR A 101 -16.30 13.61 11.37
C THR A 101 -17.37 14.52 11.97
N ARG A 102 -18.19 15.19 11.16
CA ARG A 102 -19.20 16.19 11.61
C ARG A 102 -20.22 15.61 12.57
N TRP A 103 -20.69 14.42 12.30
CA TRP A 103 -21.66 13.73 13.13
C TRP A 103 -21.10 13.26 14.50
N TYR A 104 -19.77 13.19 14.66
CA TYR A 104 -19.14 12.74 15.92
C TYR A 104 -19.55 13.61 17.12
N ARG A 105 -19.57 14.93 16.92
CA ARG A 105 -19.97 15.88 17.98
C ARG A 105 -21.40 15.65 18.44
N GLU A 106 -22.30 15.39 17.52
CA GLU A 106 -23.71 15.15 17.84
C GLU A 106 -23.92 13.82 18.55
N VAL A 107 -23.24 12.75 18.10
CA VAL A 107 -23.23 11.46 18.80
C VAL A 107 -22.64 11.61 20.20
N SER A 108 -21.54 12.37 20.35
CA SER A 108 -20.93 12.64 21.65
C SER A 108 -21.85 13.34 22.63
N LYS A 109 -22.60 14.34 22.17
CA LYS A 109 -23.57 15.07 23.01
C LYS A 109 -24.75 14.20 23.47
N ASN A 110 -25.16 13.25 22.66
CA ASN A 110 -26.30 12.38 22.89
C ASN A 110 -25.93 11.03 23.50
N ALA A 111 -24.64 10.73 23.64
CA ALA A 111 -24.16 9.54 24.37
C ALA A 111 -24.21 9.79 25.88
N ALA A 112 -24.73 8.82 26.64
CA ALA A 112 -24.77 8.93 28.08
C ALA A 112 -23.34 8.94 28.68
N GLU A 113 -23.14 9.74 29.73
CA GLU A 113 -21.91 9.72 30.53
C GLU A 113 -21.74 8.35 31.18
N GLY A 114 -20.54 7.80 31.10
CA GLY A 114 -20.19 6.52 31.71
C GLY A 114 -19.19 5.71 30.89
N ALA A 115 -18.64 4.69 31.54
CA ALA A 115 -17.67 3.80 30.92
C ALA A 115 -18.29 3.07 29.70
N ARG A 116 -17.52 3.00 28.61
CA ARG A 116 -17.88 2.16 27.45
C ARG A 116 -18.02 0.72 27.91
N ASN A 117 -19.21 0.18 27.81
CA ASN A 117 -19.43 -1.22 28.18
C ASN A 117 -18.86 -2.10 27.07
N HIS A 118 -17.81 -2.86 27.38
CA HIS A 118 -17.10 -3.74 26.41
C HIS A 118 -16.67 -3.03 25.09
N GLY A 119 -16.25 -1.76 25.16
CA GLY A 119 -15.82 -0.98 24.00
C GLY A 119 -16.97 -0.41 23.15
N LEU A 120 -18.23 -0.59 23.53
CA LEU A 120 -19.39 0.00 22.88
C LEU A 120 -19.73 1.35 23.48
N LEU A 121 -20.12 2.31 22.62
CA LEU A 121 -20.65 3.59 23.08
C LEU A 121 -22.04 3.37 23.75
N ASN A 122 -22.23 4.05 24.87
CA ASN A 122 -23.53 4.04 25.56
C ASN A 122 -24.46 5.09 24.94
N ILE A 123 -25.03 4.74 23.79
CA ILE A 123 -26.04 5.55 23.10
C ILE A 123 -27.26 4.68 22.77
N ALA A 124 -28.42 5.10 23.27
CA ALA A 124 -29.67 4.43 22.91
C ALA A 124 -30.10 4.78 21.48
N PRO A 125 -30.88 3.93 20.80
CA PRO A 125 -31.40 4.27 19.48
C PRO A 125 -32.19 5.57 19.43
N THR A 126 -32.98 5.89 20.47
CA THR A 126 -33.70 7.15 20.60
C THR A 126 -32.75 8.36 20.60
N ASP A 127 -31.66 8.26 21.34
CA ASP A 127 -30.70 9.33 21.47
C ASP A 127 -29.89 9.52 20.17
N PHE A 128 -29.59 8.43 19.48
CA PHE A 128 -29.00 8.49 18.15
C PHE A 128 -29.92 9.23 17.15
N PHE A 129 -31.24 8.96 17.20
CA PHE A 129 -32.20 9.64 16.32
C PHE A 129 -32.49 11.11 16.70
N ASN A 130 -32.04 11.57 17.88
CA ASN A 130 -32.09 12.96 18.30
C ASN A 130 -30.83 13.75 17.85
N THR A 131 -29.84 13.10 17.23
CA THR A 131 -28.67 13.79 16.68
C THR A 131 -29.08 14.71 15.54
N LEU A 132 -28.55 15.94 15.54
CA LEU A 132 -28.83 16.94 14.51
C LEU A 132 -27.90 16.73 13.31
N LEU A 133 -28.48 16.76 12.12
CA LEU A 133 -27.74 16.74 10.86
C LEU A 133 -27.85 18.13 10.20
N VAL A 134 -26.72 18.72 9.83
CA VAL A 134 -26.69 19.92 9.02
C VAL A 134 -26.68 19.50 7.56
N VAL A 135 -27.76 19.79 6.85
CA VAL A 135 -27.97 19.32 5.48
C VAL A 135 -28.48 20.46 4.58
N PRO A 136 -28.14 20.47 3.30
CA PRO A 136 -28.74 21.37 2.33
C PRO A 136 -30.27 21.22 2.33
N LYS A 137 -30.98 22.33 2.25
CA LYS A 137 -32.46 22.32 2.19
C LYS A 137 -33.01 21.75 0.88
N ILE A 138 -32.24 21.91 -0.20
CA ILE A 138 -32.64 21.53 -1.55
C ILE A 138 -32.17 20.11 -1.82
N VAL A 139 -33.10 19.20 -2.13
CA VAL A 139 -32.79 17.78 -2.40
C VAL A 139 -31.83 17.61 -3.60
N ASP A 140 -32.00 18.44 -4.63
CA ASP A 140 -31.10 18.44 -5.82
C ASP A 140 -29.65 18.75 -5.44
N GLU A 141 -29.42 19.61 -4.46
CA GLU A 141 -28.07 19.90 -3.95
C GLU A 141 -27.50 18.67 -3.21
N GLN A 142 -28.30 18.03 -2.37
CA GLN A 142 -27.93 16.78 -1.71
C GLN A 142 -27.56 15.69 -2.75
N GLU A 143 -28.35 15.57 -3.81
CA GLU A 143 -28.12 14.61 -4.88
C GLU A 143 -26.82 14.89 -5.63
N LYS A 144 -26.55 16.16 -5.99
CA LYS A 144 -25.29 16.58 -6.64
C LYS A 144 -24.07 16.27 -5.77
N ILE A 145 -24.12 16.60 -4.47
CA ILE A 145 -23.05 16.33 -3.51
C ILE A 145 -22.83 14.81 -3.41
N GLY A 146 -23.89 14.04 -3.18
CA GLY A 146 -23.80 12.60 -3.05
C GLY A 146 -23.24 11.93 -4.30
N SER A 147 -23.71 12.35 -5.48
CA SER A 147 -23.23 11.83 -6.78
C SER A 147 -21.77 12.18 -7.03
N PHE A 148 -21.35 13.39 -6.69
CA PHE A 148 -19.96 13.82 -6.80
C PHE A 148 -19.02 12.90 -6.00
N PHE A 149 -19.31 12.66 -4.72
CA PHE A 149 -18.48 11.78 -3.91
C PHE A 149 -18.53 10.32 -4.36
N LYS A 150 -19.69 9.83 -4.81
CA LYS A 150 -19.81 8.50 -5.40
C LYS A 150 -18.91 8.33 -6.64
N GLN A 151 -18.86 9.35 -7.51
CA GLN A 151 -17.97 9.33 -8.67
C GLN A 151 -16.49 9.33 -8.25
N MET A 152 -16.12 10.13 -7.24
CA MET A 152 -14.75 10.10 -6.69
C MET A 152 -14.40 8.72 -6.13
N ASP A 153 -15.29 8.10 -5.37
CA ASP A 153 -15.06 6.77 -4.80
C ASP A 153 -14.89 5.70 -5.89
N ASN A 154 -15.72 5.75 -6.93
CA ASN A 154 -15.59 4.85 -8.07
C ASN A 154 -14.24 5.04 -8.79
N THR A 155 -13.79 6.29 -8.94
CA THR A 155 -12.50 6.59 -9.58
C THR A 155 -11.34 6.10 -8.71
N ILE A 156 -11.39 6.33 -7.40
CA ILE A 156 -10.40 5.82 -6.44
C ILE A 156 -10.34 4.28 -6.50
N ALA A 157 -11.49 3.61 -6.46
CA ALA A 157 -11.57 2.15 -6.54
C ALA A 157 -11.02 1.61 -7.87
N LEU A 158 -11.28 2.29 -8.99
CA LEU A 158 -10.73 1.91 -10.30
C LEU A 158 -9.20 2.01 -10.32
N HIS A 159 -8.64 3.11 -9.83
CA HIS A 159 -7.19 3.29 -9.75
C HIS A 159 -6.53 2.28 -8.81
N GLN A 160 -7.17 1.97 -7.67
CA GLN A 160 -6.68 0.94 -6.74
C GLN A 160 -6.62 -0.44 -7.43
N ARG A 161 -7.71 -0.87 -8.08
CA ARG A 161 -7.75 -2.16 -8.80
C ARG A 161 -6.70 -2.23 -9.91
N LYS A 162 -6.52 -1.13 -10.67
CA LYS A 162 -5.51 -1.07 -11.71
C LYS A 162 -4.10 -1.19 -11.14
N LEU A 163 -3.82 -0.53 -10.02
CA LEU A 163 -2.56 -0.61 -9.31
C LEU A 163 -2.26 -2.03 -8.83
N ASP A 164 -3.24 -2.68 -8.23
CA ASP A 164 -3.10 -4.06 -7.72
C ASP A 164 -2.85 -5.02 -8.88
N LEU A 165 -3.60 -4.88 -9.99
CA LEU A 165 -3.41 -5.69 -11.19
C LEU A 165 -2.00 -5.51 -11.80
N LEU A 166 -1.50 -4.27 -11.88
CA LEU A 166 -0.15 -4.00 -12.40
C LEU A 166 0.93 -4.62 -11.52
N LYS A 167 0.77 -4.58 -10.20
CA LYS A 167 1.69 -5.22 -9.25
C LYS A 167 1.70 -6.75 -9.41
N GLU A 168 0.54 -7.37 -9.57
CA GLU A 168 0.44 -8.81 -9.81
C GLU A 168 1.01 -9.20 -11.19
N GLN A 169 0.74 -8.41 -12.23
CA GLN A 169 1.34 -8.63 -13.55
C GLN A 169 2.86 -8.53 -13.50
N LYS A 170 3.42 -7.49 -12.84
CA LYS A 170 4.88 -7.39 -12.65
C LYS A 170 5.45 -8.62 -11.97
N LYS A 171 4.81 -9.08 -10.89
CA LYS A 171 5.22 -10.28 -10.17
C LYS A 171 5.21 -11.52 -11.08
N GLY A 172 4.15 -11.70 -11.87
CA GLY A 172 4.04 -12.80 -12.83
C GLY A 172 5.13 -12.74 -13.90
N TYR A 173 5.43 -11.57 -14.46
CA TYR A 173 6.52 -11.40 -15.42
C TYR A 173 7.90 -11.69 -14.81
N LEU A 174 8.17 -11.20 -13.58
CA LEU A 174 9.43 -11.51 -12.88
C LEU A 174 9.62 -13.02 -12.66
N GLN A 175 8.55 -13.77 -12.44
CA GLN A 175 8.63 -15.23 -12.27
C GLN A 175 8.85 -15.99 -13.58
N LYS A 176 8.42 -15.44 -14.72
CA LYS A 176 8.41 -16.12 -16.01
C LYS A 176 9.49 -15.65 -16.96
N MET A 177 9.94 -14.40 -16.85
CA MET A 177 10.95 -13.79 -17.72
C MET A 177 12.38 -13.95 -17.22
N PHE A 178 12.58 -14.61 -16.09
CA PHE A 178 13.90 -14.98 -15.58
C PHE A 178 13.95 -16.50 -15.41
N PRO A 179 15.11 -17.15 -15.76
CA PRO A 179 15.28 -18.57 -15.59
C PRO A 179 15.10 -18.99 -14.13
N LYS A 180 14.50 -20.15 -13.90
CA LYS A 180 14.45 -20.78 -12.59
C LYS A 180 15.81 -21.38 -12.24
N ASN A 181 16.05 -21.69 -10.97
CA ASN A 181 17.31 -22.29 -10.53
C ASN A 181 17.71 -23.51 -11.40
N GLY A 182 18.86 -23.43 -12.04
CA GLY A 182 19.40 -24.48 -12.90
C GLY A 182 18.94 -24.48 -14.36
N GLU A 183 17.98 -23.62 -14.72
CA GLU A 183 17.56 -23.39 -16.10
C GLU A 183 18.38 -22.25 -16.73
N LYS A 184 18.56 -22.31 -18.05
CA LYS A 184 19.26 -21.29 -18.83
C LYS A 184 18.34 -20.48 -19.74
N VAL A 185 17.06 -20.84 -19.80
CA VAL A 185 16.07 -20.22 -20.66
C VAL A 185 14.83 -19.89 -19.81
N PRO A 186 14.32 -18.65 -19.83
CA PRO A 186 13.10 -18.31 -19.12
C PRO A 186 11.85 -18.89 -19.81
N GLU A 187 10.76 -19.08 -19.04
CA GLU A 187 9.47 -19.57 -19.55
C GLU A 187 8.83 -18.58 -20.54
N LEU A 188 8.98 -17.28 -20.30
CA LEU A 188 8.46 -16.21 -21.16
C LEU A 188 9.63 -15.34 -21.65
N ARG A 189 9.68 -15.10 -22.96
CA ARG A 189 10.78 -14.39 -23.60
C ARG A 189 10.28 -13.51 -24.75
N PHE A 190 10.98 -12.43 -25.04
CA PHE A 190 10.71 -11.63 -26.23
C PHE A 190 11.03 -12.42 -27.51
N ALA A 191 10.22 -12.20 -28.56
CA ALA A 191 10.47 -12.83 -29.83
C ALA A 191 11.83 -12.40 -30.42
N GLY A 192 12.53 -13.35 -31.05
CA GLY A 192 13.84 -13.14 -31.67
C GLY A 192 15.04 -13.48 -30.80
N PHE A 193 14.82 -13.93 -29.55
CA PHE A 193 15.88 -14.43 -28.67
C PHE A 193 15.68 -15.93 -28.39
N ALA A 194 16.72 -16.74 -28.65
CA ALA A 194 16.66 -18.17 -28.48
C ALA A 194 17.89 -18.75 -27.74
N ASP A 195 18.97 -17.96 -27.64
CA ASP A 195 20.22 -18.43 -27.05
C ASP A 195 20.07 -18.68 -25.55
N ASP A 196 20.81 -19.65 -25.01
CA ASP A 196 20.92 -19.87 -23.57
C ASP A 196 21.49 -18.62 -22.88
N TRP A 197 20.99 -18.33 -21.67
CA TRP A 197 21.58 -17.31 -20.80
C TRP A 197 22.90 -17.84 -20.23
N GLU A 198 23.88 -16.93 -20.12
CA GLU A 198 25.19 -17.24 -19.58
C GLU A 198 25.22 -17.04 -18.07
N GLU A 199 25.86 -17.94 -17.36
CA GLU A 199 26.12 -17.78 -15.93
C GLU A 199 27.42 -16.99 -15.74
N ARG A 200 27.33 -15.82 -15.10
CA ARG A 200 28.45 -14.90 -14.84
C ARG A 200 28.42 -14.46 -13.39
N LYS A 201 29.58 -14.23 -12.78
CA LYS A 201 29.64 -13.61 -11.46
C LYS A 201 29.31 -12.11 -11.55
N LEU A 202 28.75 -11.54 -10.48
CA LEU A 202 28.51 -10.10 -10.42
C LEU A 202 29.84 -9.31 -10.61
N SER A 203 30.97 -9.80 -10.07
CA SER A 203 32.29 -9.22 -10.25
C SER A 203 32.78 -9.18 -11.70
N ASP A 204 32.29 -10.09 -12.57
CA ASP A 204 32.70 -10.12 -13.97
C ASP A 204 32.05 -9.00 -14.78
N VAL A 205 30.84 -8.58 -14.39
CA VAL A 205 29.96 -7.69 -15.16
C VAL A 205 29.76 -6.30 -14.52
N ALA A 206 30.23 -6.11 -13.29
CA ALA A 206 30.18 -4.79 -12.61
C ALA A 206 31.47 -4.51 -11.85
N ASN A 207 31.85 -3.23 -11.81
CA ASN A 207 32.80 -2.69 -10.84
C ASN A 207 32.06 -2.33 -9.56
N HIS A 208 32.80 -2.06 -8.47
CA HIS A 208 32.16 -1.70 -7.21
C HIS A 208 32.99 -0.73 -6.39
N LYS A 209 32.32 -0.03 -5.45
CA LYS A 209 32.96 0.84 -4.49
C LYS A 209 32.20 0.84 -3.17
N GLY A 210 32.88 0.50 -2.08
CA GLY A 210 32.27 0.46 -0.75
C GLY A 210 32.00 1.84 -0.18
N GLY A 211 30.87 1.98 0.54
CA GLY A 211 30.59 3.16 1.35
C GLY A 211 31.53 3.25 2.56
N THR A 212 31.66 4.44 3.10
CA THR A 212 32.43 4.73 4.30
C THR A 212 31.60 5.58 5.26
N ALA A 213 32.00 5.64 6.53
CA ALA A 213 31.37 6.50 7.51
C ALA A 213 31.57 7.98 7.15
N ILE A 214 30.50 8.65 6.79
CA ILE A 214 30.49 10.06 6.40
C ILE A 214 29.63 10.94 7.33
N GLU A 215 29.21 10.41 8.48
CA GLU A 215 28.31 11.10 9.42
C GLU A 215 28.85 12.46 9.90
N LYS A 216 30.18 12.59 10.01
CA LYS A 216 30.84 13.86 10.39
C LYS A 216 30.72 14.97 9.34
N TYR A 217 30.29 14.62 8.12
CA TYR A 217 30.08 15.55 7.01
C TYR A 217 28.57 15.80 6.75
N PHE A 218 27.71 15.30 7.63
CA PHE A 218 26.29 15.60 7.53
C PHE A 218 26.03 17.05 7.88
N ASP A 219 25.30 17.72 7.01
CA ASP A 219 24.89 19.11 7.16
C ASP A 219 23.52 19.28 6.49
N LYS A 220 22.58 20.00 7.14
CA LYS A 220 21.23 20.23 6.60
C LYS A 220 21.25 20.96 5.25
N ASP A 221 22.29 21.78 5.00
CA ASP A 221 22.48 22.55 3.77
C ASP A 221 23.45 21.84 2.79
N GLY A 222 23.80 20.58 3.08
CA GLY A 222 24.66 19.77 2.23
C GLY A 222 24.07 19.53 0.84
N VAL A 223 24.96 19.50 -0.16
CA VAL A 223 24.57 19.37 -1.58
C VAL A 223 24.12 17.97 -1.96
N TYR A 224 24.62 16.94 -1.27
CA TYR A 224 24.32 15.55 -1.58
C TYR A 224 23.23 14.99 -0.68
N LYS A 225 22.30 14.24 -1.25
CA LYS A 225 21.41 13.33 -0.52
C LYS A 225 22.18 12.07 -0.10
N VAL A 226 22.03 11.66 1.13
CA VAL A 226 22.76 10.49 1.64
C VAL A 226 21.95 9.22 1.47
N ILE A 227 22.53 8.24 0.78
CA ILE A 227 22.01 6.87 0.75
C ILE A 227 22.59 6.09 1.93
N SER A 228 21.74 5.73 2.86
CA SER A 228 22.05 4.91 4.04
C SER A 228 21.12 3.69 4.12
N ILE A 229 21.25 2.86 5.15
CA ILE A 229 20.37 1.69 5.34
C ILE A 229 18.89 2.07 5.27
N GLY A 230 18.48 3.20 5.87
CA GLY A 230 17.10 3.67 5.87
C GLY A 230 16.57 4.16 4.52
N SER A 231 17.44 4.36 3.54
CA SER A 231 17.07 4.87 2.22
C SER A 231 16.50 3.82 1.27
N TYR A 232 16.52 2.54 1.65
CA TYR A 232 16.02 1.45 0.81
C TYR A 232 14.58 1.09 1.17
N GLY A 233 13.64 1.60 0.37
CA GLY A 233 12.21 1.29 0.52
C GLY A 233 11.91 -0.20 0.24
N LEU A 234 10.80 -0.69 0.80
CA LEU A 234 10.35 -2.07 0.56
C LEU A 234 10.02 -2.38 -0.91
N ASN A 235 9.79 -1.35 -1.70
CA ASN A 235 9.58 -1.42 -3.15
C ASN A 235 10.88 -1.20 -3.97
N SER A 236 12.04 -1.21 -3.31
CA SER A 236 13.36 -0.91 -3.90
C SER A 236 13.49 0.49 -4.50
N GLN A 237 12.68 1.45 -4.04
CA GLN A 237 12.81 2.86 -4.39
C GLN A 237 13.53 3.62 -3.27
N TYR A 238 14.16 4.73 -3.64
CA TYR A 238 14.81 5.61 -2.69
C TYR A 238 13.79 6.26 -1.74
N VAL A 239 14.10 6.21 -0.45
CA VAL A 239 13.36 6.90 0.62
C VAL A 239 14.26 7.99 1.18
N ASP A 240 13.89 9.24 0.96
CA ASP A 240 14.65 10.37 1.51
C ASP A 240 14.54 10.40 3.04
N GLN A 241 15.68 10.25 3.69
CA GLN A 241 15.79 10.34 5.16
C GLN A 241 16.00 11.77 5.63
N ASN A 242 15.93 12.76 4.72
CA ASN A 242 16.29 14.18 4.96
C ASN A 242 17.72 14.38 5.48
N ILE A 243 18.62 13.45 5.15
CA ILE A 243 20.03 13.53 5.49
C ILE A 243 20.76 14.06 4.27
N ARG A 244 21.57 15.10 4.47
CA ARG A 244 22.41 15.73 3.44
C ARG A 244 23.86 15.70 3.89
N ALA A 245 24.80 15.75 2.94
CA ALA A 245 26.23 15.84 3.18
C ALA A 245 26.86 16.95 2.36
N ILE A 246 27.86 17.61 2.93
CA ILE A 246 28.68 18.60 2.22
C ILE A 246 29.60 17.92 1.19
N SER A 247 29.99 18.66 0.15
CA SER A 247 31.02 18.24 -0.80
C SER A 247 32.41 18.41 -0.16
N ASN A 248 33.20 17.38 -0.23
CA ASN A 248 34.63 17.35 0.08
C ASN A 248 35.25 16.08 -0.52
N GLU A 249 36.56 15.93 -0.47
CA GLU A 249 37.29 14.80 -1.06
C GLU A 249 36.73 13.41 -0.65
N ILE A 250 36.28 13.27 0.58
CA ILE A 250 35.73 11.99 1.08
C ILE A 250 34.35 11.71 0.50
N THR A 251 33.43 12.69 0.55
CA THR A 251 32.08 12.56 0.06
C THR A 251 32.04 12.51 -1.46
N ASP A 252 32.79 13.35 -2.15
CA ASP A 252 32.91 13.35 -3.61
C ASP A 252 33.45 12.00 -4.12
N GLY A 253 34.37 11.40 -3.34
CA GLY A 253 34.82 10.04 -3.60
C GLY A 253 33.75 8.96 -3.39
N ARG A 254 32.52 9.28 -2.99
CA ARG A 254 31.39 8.34 -2.75
C ARG A 254 30.11 8.76 -3.48
N VAL A 255 30.21 9.69 -4.42
CA VAL A 255 29.13 10.07 -5.32
C VAL A 255 28.75 8.89 -6.19
N VAL A 256 27.46 8.72 -6.38
CA VAL A 256 26.86 7.72 -7.27
C VAL A 256 26.47 8.41 -8.56
N ASN A 257 26.91 7.88 -9.68
CA ASN A 257 26.63 8.45 -11.00
C ASN A 257 25.37 7.84 -11.63
N SER A 258 24.85 8.52 -12.62
CA SER A 258 23.73 8.01 -13.43
C SER A 258 24.07 6.66 -14.06
N GLY A 259 23.13 5.71 -13.97
CA GLY A 259 23.31 4.33 -14.44
C GLY A 259 24.00 3.40 -13.43
N GLU A 260 24.55 3.92 -12.34
CA GLU A 260 25.06 3.08 -11.26
C GLU A 260 23.94 2.68 -10.31
N LEU A 261 24.16 1.55 -9.63
CA LEU A 261 23.27 1.07 -8.58
C LEU A 261 23.96 1.18 -7.22
N THR A 262 23.14 1.21 -6.17
CA THR A 262 23.64 1.01 -4.82
C THR A 262 22.97 -0.23 -4.21
N MET A 263 23.67 -0.96 -3.35
CA MET A 263 23.12 -2.11 -2.64
C MET A 263 23.32 -1.96 -1.13
N VAL A 264 22.27 -2.26 -0.35
CA VAL A 264 22.38 -2.31 1.10
C VAL A 264 22.90 -3.66 1.56
N LEU A 265 23.93 -3.64 2.41
CA LEU A 265 24.63 -4.82 2.91
C LEU A 265 24.26 -5.21 4.34
N ASN A 266 23.37 -4.44 4.98
CA ASN A 266 22.92 -4.67 6.36
C ASN A 266 21.41 -4.52 6.46
N ASP A 267 20.83 -5.30 7.39
CA ASP A 267 19.44 -5.09 7.86
C ASP A 267 19.44 -5.02 9.39
N LYS A 268 18.69 -4.06 9.93
CA LYS A 268 18.54 -3.88 11.38
C LYS A 268 17.71 -4.95 12.04
N THR A 269 17.07 -5.81 11.23
CA THR A 269 16.19 -6.89 11.69
C THR A 269 16.62 -8.23 11.09
N ALA A 270 16.36 -9.31 11.80
CA ALA A 270 16.59 -10.68 11.33
C ALA A 270 15.71 -11.08 10.14
N ASN A 271 14.63 -10.33 9.87
CA ASN A 271 13.66 -10.65 8.81
C ASN A 271 14.20 -10.41 7.38
N GLY A 272 15.34 -9.73 7.23
CA GLY A 272 15.97 -9.50 5.93
C GLY A 272 15.12 -8.73 4.93
N THR A 273 14.30 -7.79 5.42
CA THR A 273 13.34 -7.07 4.57
C THR A 273 13.99 -6.15 3.56
N ILE A 274 15.17 -5.60 3.89
CA ILE A 274 15.91 -4.68 3.02
C ILE A 274 17.26 -5.23 2.54
N ILE A 275 17.86 -6.22 3.22
CA ILE A 275 19.17 -6.77 2.85
C ILE A 275 19.24 -7.13 1.36
N GLY A 276 20.32 -6.72 0.69
CA GLY A 276 20.55 -6.97 -0.73
C GLY A 276 19.64 -6.18 -1.69
N ARG A 277 18.80 -5.26 -1.21
CA ARG A 277 18.04 -4.36 -2.10
C ARG A 277 18.99 -3.38 -2.77
N SER A 278 18.66 -3.06 -4.02
CA SER A 278 19.42 -2.14 -4.85
C SER A 278 18.55 -0.95 -5.27
N LEU A 279 19.17 0.22 -5.35
CA LEU A 279 18.59 1.43 -5.94
C LEU A 279 19.34 1.74 -7.23
N LEU A 280 18.62 2.14 -8.27
CA LEU A 280 19.22 2.68 -9.50
C LEU A 280 19.25 4.20 -9.42
N VAL A 281 20.38 4.81 -9.67
CA VAL A 281 20.54 6.26 -9.72
C VAL A 281 20.41 6.75 -11.17
N GLU A 282 19.56 7.75 -11.39
CA GLU A 282 19.27 8.28 -12.73
C GLU A 282 19.90 9.66 -12.98
N GLN A 283 20.45 10.32 -11.96
CA GLN A 283 21.03 11.66 -12.05
C GLN A 283 22.44 11.69 -11.43
N ASP A 284 23.35 12.35 -12.11
CA ASP A 284 24.69 12.57 -11.60
C ASP A 284 24.71 13.58 -10.44
N ASN A 285 25.70 13.45 -9.56
CA ASN A 285 25.99 14.40 -8.49
C ASN A 285 24.86 14.67 -7.49
N GLU A 286 23.88 13.76 -7.39
CA GLU A 286 22.76 13.93 -6.47
C GLU A 286 22.96 13.16 -5.16
N TYR A 287 23.61 12.00 -5.21
CA TYR A 287 23.66 11.06 -4.10
C TYR A 287 25.07 10.68 -3.72
N VAL A 288 25.31 10.51 -2.40
CA VAL A 288 26.51 9.86 -1.86
C VAL A 288 26.10 8.67 -1.00
N ILE A 289 26.90 7.61 -1.00
CA ILE A 289 26.68 6.46 -0.14
C ILE A 289 27.36 6.60 1.20
N ASN A 290 26.69 6.14 2.26
CA ASN A 290 27.26 5.98 3.59
C ASN A 290 27.78 4.54 3.79
N GLN A 291 28.39 4.27 4.93
CA GLN A 291 28.78 2.91 5.34
C GLN A 291 27.63 1.90 5.23
N ARG A 292 27.96 0.62 5.09
CA ARG A 292 26.99 -0.49 4.94
C ARG A 292 26.20 -0.49 3.64
N THR A 293 26.64 0.30 2.68
CA THR A 293 26.13 0.32 1.31
C THR A 293 27.28 0.19 0.33
N GLU A 294 27.00 -0.27 -0.87
CA GLU A 294 27.98 -0.49 -1.94
C GLU A 294 27.47 0.15 -3.23
N ILE A 295 28.33 0.86 -3.97
CA ILE A 295 28.09 1.23 -5.37
C ILE A 295 28.37 0.02 -6.24
N ILE A 296 27.51 -0.26 -7.19
CA ILE A 296 27.67 -1.26 -8.25
C ILE A 296 27.61 -0.52 -9.57
N SER A 297 28.74 -0.51 -10.30
CA SER A 297 28.88 0.18 -11.59
C SER A 297 28.85 -0.84 -12.71
N PRO A 298 27.70 -1.03 -13.41
CA PRO A 298 27.59 -1.98 -14.52
C PRO A 298 28.60 -1.69 -15.62
N LYS A 299 29.22 -2.74 -16.15
CA LYS A 299 30.08 -2.67 -17.34
C LYS A 299 29.22 -2.65 -18.62
N GLU A 300 29.80 -2.39 -19.77
CA GLU A 300 29.10 -2.33 -21.07
C GLU A 300 28.25 -3.57 -21.39
N THR A 301 28.59 -4.71 -20.83
CA THR A 301 27.87 -5.98 -20.99
C THR A 301 26.71 -6.19 -20.02
N PHE A 302 26.40 -5.21 -19.16
CA PHE A 302 25.38 -5.32 -18.13
C PHE A 302 24.51 -4.06 -18.11
N ASP A 303 23.30 -4.14 -18.69
CA ASP A 303 22.36 -3.03 -18.75
C ASP A 303 21.87 -2.63 -17.35
N SER A 304 21.89 -1.34 -17.03
CA SER A 304 21.57 -0.81 -15.69
C SER A 304 20.11 -1.07 -15.26
N ASN A 305 19.13 -1.00 -16.16
CA ASN A 305 17.73 -1.27 -15.84
C ASN A 305 17.50 -2.79 -15.64
N PHE A 306 18.15 -3.60 -16.46
CA PHE A 306 18.16 -5.06 -16.27
C PHE A 306 18.85 -5.41 -14.94
N ALA A 307 20.03 -4.81 -14.67
CA ALA A 307 20.74 -4.99 -13.41
C ALA A 307 19.84 -4.65 -12.20
N TYR A 308 19.15 -3.52 -12.23
CA TYR A 308 18.21 -3.15 -11.19
C TYR A 308 17.10 -4.20 -11.00
N THR A 309 16.60 -4.76 -12.09
CA THR A 309 15.54 -5.76 -12.05
C THR A 309 16.02 -7.08 -11.47
N ILE A 310 17.15 -7.62 -11.96
CA ILE A 310 17.65 -8.92 -11.52
C ILE A 310 18.22 -8.86 -10.10
N LEU A 311 18.92 -7.77 -9.73
CA LEU A 311 19.49 -7.61 -8.39
C LEU A 311 18.41 -7.48 -7.32
N ASN A 312 17.24 -6.90 -7.62
CA ASN A 312 16.08 -6.86 -6.72
C ASN A 312 15.17 -8.10 -6.82
N GLY A 313 15.39 -8.94 -7.81
CA GLY A 313 14.66 -10.18 -8.10
C GLY A 313 15.39 -11.43 -7.60
N SER A 314 15.68 -12.35 -8.54
CA SER A 314 16.26 -13.66 -8.27
C SER A 314 17.63 -13.60 -7.58
N PHE A 315 18.46 -12.63 -7.92
CA PHE A 315 19.78 -12.45 -7.30
C PHE A 315 19.66 -12.08 -5.81
N ARG A 316 18.71 -11.24 -5.42
CA ARG A 316 18.49 -10.91 -4.02
C ARG A 316 18.16 -12.14 -3.18
N GLU A 317 17.44 -13.11 -3.72
CA GLU A 317 17.17 -14.36 -3.01
C GLU A 317 18.45 -15.18 -2.79
N LYS A 318 19.44 -15.09 -3.70
CA LYS A 318 20.79 -15.67 -3.49
C LYS A 318 21.52 -14.93 -2.37
N VAL A 319 21.47 -13.58 -2.34
CA VAL A 319 22.07 -12.76 -1.27
C VAL A 319 21.50 -13.11 0.10
N LYS A 320 20.21 -13.29 0.22
CA LYS A 320 19.55 -13.67 1.48
C LYS A 320 20.01 -15.01 2.04
N ARG A 321 20.47 -15.93 1.20
CA ARG A 321 20.97 -17.25 1.63
C ARG A 321 22.37 -17.23 2.25
N ILE A 322 23.14 -16.16 2.03
CA ILE A 322 24.50 -16.00 2.53
C ILE A 322 24.63 -14.98 3.66
N VAL A 323 23.48 -14.52 4.21
CA VAL A 323 23.48 -13.57 5.34
C VAL A 323 24.12 -14.16 6.59
N GLN A 324 24.74 -13.30 7.38
CA GLN A 324 25.34 -13.60 8.66
C GLN A 324 24.69 -12.73 9.74
N GLY A 325 24.81 -13.17 11.00
CA GLY A 325 24.26 -12.45 12.16
C GLY A 325 22.94 -13.06 12.68
N GLY A 326 22.44 -12.52 13.77
CA GLY A 326 21.23 -12.98 14.46
C GLY A 326 20.16 -11.90 14.53
N THR A 327 20.23 -10.99 15.51
CA THR A 327 19.27 -9.89 15.69
C THR A 327 19.36 -8.85 14.57
N GLN A 328 20.58 -8.58 14.08
CA GLN A 328 20.87 -7.83 12.88
C GLN A 328 21.62 -8.73 11.93
N ILE A 329 21.31 -8.64 10.64
CA ILE A 329 21.96 -9.44 9.61
C ILE A 329 22.75 -8.56 8.65
N TYR A 330 23.81 -9.14 8.09
CA TYR A 330 24.66 -8.46 7.12
C TYR A 330 25.24 -9.46 6.12
N VAL A 331 25.74 -8.94 5.01
CA VAL A 331 26.56 -9.66 4.04
C VAL A 331 27.83 -8.87 3.76
N ASN A 332 28.91 -9.58 3.47
CA ASN A 332 30.14 -8.97 2.97
C ASN A 332 30.10 -8.91 1.45
N TYR A 333 30.42 -7.74 0.86
CA TYR A 333 30.31 -7.56 -0.58
C TYR A 333 31.16 -8.56 -1.39
N PRO A 334 32.39 -8.97 -1.00
CA PRO A 334 33.11 -10.03 -1.70
C PRO A 334 32.35 -11.34 -1.83
N ALA A 335 31.53 -11.71 -0.85
CA ALA A 335 30.66 -12.89 -0.97
C ALA A 335 29.51 -12.63 -1.95
N VAL A 336 28.93 -11.44 -1.94
CA VAL A 336 27.87 -11.04 -2.88
C VAL A 336 28.38 -10.99 -4.31
N SER A 337 29.55 -10.37 -4.54
CA SER A 337 30.15 -10.22 -5.88
C SER A 337 30.54 -11.54 -6.53
N ASN A 338 30.75 -12.59 -5.73
CA ASN A 338 31.03 -13.96 -6.21
C ASN A 338 29.76 -14.78 -6.52
N LEU A 339 28.56 -14.27 -6.23
CA LEU A 339 27.32 -14.93 -6.63
C LEU A 339 27.09 -14.82 -8.12
N ASN A 340 26.54 -15.89 -8.69
CA ASN A 340 26.27 -15.97 -10.12
C ASN A 340 24.95 -15.31 -10.49
N LEU A 341 24.94 -14.71 -11.67
CA LEU A 341 23.80 -14.11 -12.38
C LEU A 341 23.60 -14.89 -13.67
N GLU A 342 22.39 -15.14 -14.05
CA GLU A 342 22.02 -15.64 -15.38
C GLU A 342 21.75 -14.41 -16.28
N LEU A 343 22.52 -14.24 -17.34
CA LEU A 343 22.50 -13.07 -18.21
C LEU A 343 22.28 -13.45 -19.67
N PRO A 344 21.28 -12.83 -20.36
CA PRO A 344 21.17 -12.90 -21.81
C PRO A 344 22.17 -11.94 -22.47
N LYS A 345 22.17 -11.93 -23.80
CA LYS A 345 22.87 -10.91 -24.60
C LYS A 345 22.37 -9.51 -24.24
N ILE A 346 23.23 -8.50 -24.42
CA ILE A 346 22.96 -7.12 -24.00
C ILE A 346 21.67 -6.55 -24.61
N GLU A 347 21.36 -6.91 -25.86
CA GLU A 347 20.14 -6.44 -26.56
C GLU A 347 18.86 -6.96 -25.90
N GLU A 348 18.88 -8.18 -25.37
CA GLU A 348 17.78 -8.74 -24.62
C GLU A 348 17.70 -8.14 -23.22
N GLN A 349 18.84 -7.93 -22.54
CA GLN A 349 18.88 -7.23 -21.26
C GLN A 349 18.20 -5.84 -21.37
N GLN A 350 18.54 -5.06 -22.40
CA GLN A 350 17.96 -3.74 -22.65
C GLN A 350 16.44 -3.81 -22.86
N LYS A 351 15.94 -4.81 -23.57
CA LYS A 351 14.49 -4.99 -23.76
C LYS A 351 13.79 -5.35 -22.46
N ILE A 352 14.35 -6.28 -21.68
CA ILE A 352 13.80 -6.68 -20.38
C ILE A 352 13.86 -5.52 -19.41
N GLY A 353 15.01 -4.84 -19.30
CA GLY A 353 15.18 -3.70 -18.41
C GLY A 353 14.21 -2.57 -18.71
N SER A 354 14.08 -2.19 -19.98
CA SER A 354 13.12 -1.16 -20.43
C SER A 354 11.66 -1.55 -20.14
N PHE A 355 11.31 -2.82 -20.35
CA PHE A 355 9.96 -3.32 -20.06
C PHE A 355 9.60 -3.19 -18.59
N PHE A 356 10.49 -3.63 -17.68
CA PHE A 356 10.22 -3.51 -16.24
C PHE A 356 10.26 -2.05 -15.77
N LYS A 357 11.13 -1.21 -16.33
CA LYS A 357 11.13 0.23 -16.06
C LYS A 357 9.78 0.86 -16.39
N GLN A 358 9.20 0.58 -17.57
CA GLN A 358 7.89 1.09 -17.97
C GLN A 358 6.75 0.62 -17.04
N ILE A 359 6.81 -0.63 -16.58
CA ILE A 359 5.84 -1.14 -15.60
C ILE A 359 5.98 -0.37 -14.28
N ASP A 360 7.20 -0.15 -13.79
CA ASP A 360 7.45 0.56 -12.52
C ASP A 360 7.02 2.02 -12.60
N GLU A 361 7.29 2.71 -13.69
CA GLU A 361 6.83 4.07 -13.94
C GLU A 361 5.28 4.15 -13.97
N THR A 362 4.64 3.16 -14.59
CA THR A 362 3.17 3.06 -14.65
C THR A 362 2.58 2.82 -13.25
N ILE A 363 3.17 1.93 -12.45
CA ILE A 363 2.78 1.67 -11.05
C ILE A 363 2.93 2.96 -10.23
N ALA A 364 4.06 3.64 -10.35
CA ALA A 364 4.33 4.88 -9.62
C ALA A 364 3.34 6.01 -10.00
N LEU A 365 2.99 6.12 -11.29
CA LEU A 365 1.99 7.07 -11.77
C LEU A 365 0.60 6.80 -11.17
N HIS A 366 0.15 5.53 -11.20
CA HIS A 366 -1.14 5.16 -10.63
C HIS A 366 -1.18 5.34 -9.12
N GLN A 367 -0.08 5.07 -8.40
CA GLN A 367 0.03 5.30 -6.97
C GLN A 367 -0.12 6.79 -6.64
N ARG A 368 0.66 7.67 -7.30
CA ARG A 368 0.56 9.13 -7.10
C ARG A 368 -0.84 9.66 -7.41
N LYS A 369 -1.47 9.17 -8.49
CA LYS A 369 -2.85 9.58 -8.84
C LYS A 369 -3.85 9.15 -7.76
N LEU A 370 -3.70 7.96 -7.23
CA LEU A 370 -4.54 7.42 -6.15
C LEU A 370 -4.42 8.26 -4.88
N ASP A 371 -3.19 8.59 -4.47
CA ASP A 371 -2.92 9.38 -3.27
C ASP A 371 -3.50 10.79 -3.43
N LEU A 372 -3.31 11.43 -4.59
CA LEU A 372 -3.89 12.74 -4.90
C LEU A 372 -5.43 12.72 -4.84
N LEU A 373 -6.07 11.70 -5.43
CA LEU A 373 -7.54 11.57 -5.39
C LEU A 373 -8.07 11.39 -3.96
N LYS A 374 -7.37 10.62 -3.13
CA LYS A 374 -7.72 10.44 -1.70
C LYS A 374 -7.60 11.76 -0.92
N GLU A 375 -6.54 12.53 -1.16
CA GLU A 375 -6.37 13.85 -0.55
C GLU A 375 -7.40 14.86 -1.02
N GLN A 376 -7.71 14.88 -2.32
CA GLN A 376 -8.77 15.73 -2.88
C GLN A 376 -10.13 15.38 -2.26
N LYS A 377 -10.49 14.08 -2.17
CA LYS A 377 -11.72 13.65 -1.49
C LYS A 377 -11.78 14.19 -0.06
N LYS A 378 -10.70 14.01 0.70
CA LYS A 378 -10.61 14.51 2.08
C LYS A 378 -10.82 16.04 2.14
N GLY A 379 -10.17 16.79 1.26
CA GLY A 379 -10.32 18.25 1.19
C GLY A 379 -11.74 18.69 0.86
N PHE A 380 -12.41 18.03 -0.10
CA PHE A 380 -13.81 18.32 -0.43
C PHE A 380 -14.78 17.96 0.70
N LEU A 381 -14.59 16.80 1.36
CA LEU A 381 -15.39 16.44 2.55
C LEU A 381 -15.28 17.50 3.66
N GLN A 382 -14.11 18.09 3.86
CA GLN A 382 -13.94 19.16 4.85
C GLN A 382 -14.62 20.47 4.45
N LYS A 383 -14.67 20.81 3.15
CA LYS A 383 -15.18 22.10 2.65
C LYS A 383 -16.66 22.07 2.31
N MET A 384 -17.21 20.97 1.83
CA MET A 384 -18.60 20.88 1.35
C MET A 384 -19.59 20.51 2.46
N PHE A 385 -19.13 19.94 3.55
CA PHE A 385 -19.92 19.70 4.74
C PHE A 385 -19.51 20.73 5.81
N VAL A 386 -20.21 21.85 5.87
CA VAL A 386 -19.90 22.99 6.78
C VAL A 386 -20.60 22.84 8.13
#